data_bc31aa49bc7cf06b056bc5429184135f
#
_entry.id   bc31aa49bc7cf06b056bc5429184135f
#
_cell.length_a   1.000
_cell.length_b   1.000
_cell.length_c   1.000
_cell.angle_alpha   90.00
_cell.angle_beta   90.00
_cell.angle_gamma   90.00
#
_symmetry.space_group_name_H-M   'P 1'
#
loop_
_entity.id
_entity.type
_entity.pdbx_description
1 polymer ?
#
loop_
_entity_poly.entity_id
_entity_poly.type
_entity_poly.pdbx_seq_one_letter_code
_entity_poly.pdbx_strand_id
1 'polypeptide(L)'
;MGSGRNVGEWEHLQRNVGEWRGWFDSLDRTLQRTKRQPSLLRLEPAPSGVPLNLTLLLWPEEAASSSPHQPPAGEPEKRIVQSFTRLDPDMGVFGTGSFSRGTLHRSTWARLYAEFGFLHHQRRHRLVLLWDGAGQLDRIVLIREFLAGSSALECPPLEPDQLIGDWRCDFSSPGDKICFAAGDLDRWIFLPDGGAFLAPAQIDPHQPFSIEALWLSSAARLERISRRYSEHGALTSVNHQLLTR
;
A
#
# COMPACT_ATOMS: atom_id res chain seq x y z
N MET A 1 -27.96 -6.74 5.60
CA MET A 1 -27.27 -5.98 6.67
C MET A 1 -25.91 -5.47 6.15
N GLY A 2 -25.86 -4.48 5.26
CA GLY A 2 -24.63 -4.03 4.58
C GLY A 2 -24.37 -2.52 4.59
N SER A 3 -25.29 -1.71 5.20
CA SER A 3 -25.25 -0.26 5.03
C SER A 3 -24.33 0.50 5.99
N GLY A 4 -24.00 -0.04 7.15
CA GLY A 4 -23.22 0.70 8.16
C GLY A 4 -21.69 0.65 7.96
N ARG A 5 -21.14 -0.42 7.34
CA ARG A 5 -19.68 -0.51 7.09
C ARG A 5 -19.22 0.49 6.02
N ASN A 6 -20.02 0.70 4.99
CA ASN A 6 -19.64 1.55 3.86
C ASN A 6 -19.50 3.05 4.18
N VAL A 7 -20.21 3.58 5.17
CA VAL A 7 -20.16 5.03 5.48
C VAL A 7 -18.82 5.39 6.13
N GLY A 8 -18.39 4.63 7.15
CA GLY A 8 -17.11 4.90 7.81
C GLY A 8 -15.88 4.70 6.89
N GLU A 9 -15.90 3.65 6.06
CA GLU A 9 -14.80 3.40 5.12
C GLU A 9 -14.69 4.48 4.05
N TRP A 10 -15.82 5.04 3.60
CA TRP A 10 -15.82 6.17 2.67
C TRP A 10 -15.19 7.43 3.28
N GLU A 11 -15.56 7.75 4.53
CA GLU A 11 -14.96 8.85 5.29
C GLU A 11 -13.46 8.64 5.50
N HIS A 12 -13.05 7.41 5.76
CA HIS A 12 -11.63 7.07 5.87
C HIS A 12 -10.88 7.26 4.54
N LEU A 13 -11.49 6.92 3.41
CA LEU A 13 -10.90 7.15 2.09
C LEU A 13 -10.68 8.65 1.81
N GLN A 14 -11.55 9.51 2.29
CA GLN A 14 -11.43 10.96 2.12
C GLN A 14 -10.17 11.55 2.75
N ARG A 15 -9.53 10.85 3.70
CA ARG A 15 -8.22 11.25 4.24
C ARG A 15 -7.10 11.24 3.18
N ASN A 16 -7.32 10.55 2.07
CA ASN A 16 -6.40 10.52 0.93
C ASN A 16 -6.64 11.66 -0.06
N VAL A 17 -7.64 12.53 0.15
CA VAL A 17 -7.94 13.68 -0.71
C VAL A 17 -6.72 14.61 -0.76
N GLY A 18 -6.39 15.06 -1.96
CA GLY A 18 -5.28 15.96 -2.21
C GLY A 18 -4.51 15.63 -3.49
N GLU A 19 -3.48 16.42 -3.74
CA GLU A 19 -2.51 16.16 -4.79
C GLU A 19 -1.27 15.52 -4.19
N TRP A 20 -0.93 14.35 -4.68
CA TRP A 20 0.19 13.54 -4.23
C TRP A 20 1.21 13.41 -5.35
N ARG A 21 2.46 13.69 -5.07
CA ARG A 21 3.58 13.63 -6.01
C ARG A 21 4.63 12.66 -5.53
N GLY A 22 5.27 11.96 -6.44
CA GLY A 22 6.29 10.97 -6.05
C GLY A 22 6.71 10.08 -7.20
N TRP A 23 7.00 8.83 -6.87
CA TRP A 23 7.52 7.86 -7.81
C TRP A 23 6.84 6.49 -7.72
N PHE A 24 6.66 5.88 -8.88
CA PHE A 24 6.36 4.47 -9.05
C PHE A 24 7.64 3.74 -9.41
N ASP A 25 8.23 3.01 -8.48
CA ASP A 25 9.38 2.15 -8.72
C ASP A 25 8.88 0.74 -9.00
N SER A 26 9.13 0.24 -10.21
CA SER A 26 8.94 -1.17 -10.52
C SER A 26 10.20 -1.93 -10.17
N LEU A 27 10.04 -3.00 -9.36
CA LEU A 27 11.11 -3.90 -8.98
C LEU A 27 10.78 -5.29 -9.55
N ASP A 28 11.82 -6.01 -9.95
CA ASP A 28 11.70 -7.42 -10.24
C ASP A 28 11.72 -8.27 -8.95
N ARG A 29 11.62 -9.59 -9.10
CA ARG A 29 11.64 -10.54 -7.98
C ARG A 29 12.96 -10.57 -7.19
N THR A 30 14.03 -9.99 -7.72
CA THR A 30 15.33 -9.85 -7.05
C THR A 30 15.49 -8.49 -6.38
N LEU A 31 14.40 -7.71 -6.33
CA LEU A 31 14.33 -6.34 -5.80
C LEU A 31 15.17 -5.32 -6.59
N GLN A 32 15.60 -5.68 -7.79
CA GLN A 32 16.27 -4.72 -8.66
C GLN A 32 15.24 -3.81 -9.31
N ARG A 33 15.48 -2.50 -9.21
CA ARG A 33 14.60 -1.52 -9.86
C ARG A 33 14.76 -1.59 -11.37
N THR A 34 13.66 -1.94 -12.04
CA THR A 34 13.59 -2.05 -13.50
C THR A 34 13.06 -0.78 -14.17
N LYS A 35 12.28 0.04 -13.43
CA LYS A 35 11.75 1.31 -13.93
C LYS A 35 11.43 2.23 -12.76
N ARG A 36 11.65 3.54 -12.95
CA ARG A 36 11.15 4.62 -12.07
C ARG A 36 10.31 5.59 -12.87
N GLN A 37 9.08 5.83 -12.48
CA GLN A 37 8.20 6.79 -13.14
C GLN A 37 7.80 7.88 -12.14
N PRO A 38 8.10 9.14 -12.45
CA PRO A 38 7.50 10.25 -11.72
C PRO A 38 5.98 10.21 -11.83
N SER A 39 5.30 10.57 -10.76
CA SER A 39 3.85 10.51 -10.69
C SER A 39 3.22 11.74 -10.05
N LEU A 40 2.00 12.02 -10.48
CA LEU A 40 1.10 12.94 -9.81
C LEU A 40 -0.26 12.26 -9.73
N LEU A 41 -0.76 12.10 -8.51
CA LEU A 41 -2.12 11.60 -8.27
C LEU A 41 -2.92 12.70 -7.59
N ARG A 42 -4.08 13.03 -8.17
CA ARG A 42 -5.10 13.86 -7.54
C ARG A 42 -6.29 13.01 -7.15
N LEU A 43 -6.75 13.19 -5.93
CA LEU A 43 -8.01 12.65 -5.46
C LEU A 43 -8.85 13.83 -4.95
N GLU A 44 -9.93 14.14 -5.65
CA GLU A 44 -10.72 15.33 -5.42
C GLU A 44 -12.21 14.97 -5.28
N PRO A 45 -12.86 15.39 -4.18
CA PRO A 45 -14.31 15.21 -4.05
C PRO A 45 -15.05 16.19 -4.98
N ALA A 46 -16.18 15.74 -5.53
CA ALA A 46 -17.16 16.66 -6.09
C ALA A 46 -17.71 17.59 -4.98
N PRO A 47 -18.36 18.72 -5.31
CA PRO A 47 -18.91 19.65 -4.32
C PRO A 47 -19.86 19.02 -3.30
N SER A 48 -20.53 17.93 -3.66
CA SER A 48 -21.38 17.11 -2.78
C SER A 48 -20.63 16.08 -1.94
N GLY A 49 -19.29 15.98 -2.07
CA GLY A 49 -18.48 14.93 -1.47
C GLY A 49 -18.45 13.62 -2.26
N VAL A 50 -19.35 13.44 -3.22
CA VAL A 50 -19.47 12.26 -4.09
C VAL A 50 -19.79 12.75 -5.50
N PRO A 51 -19.13 12.20 -6.56
CA PRO A 51 -18.07 11.21 -6.54
C PRO A 51 -16.72 11.75 -6.05
N LEU A 52 -15.81 10.83 -5.71
CA LEU A 52 -14.38 11.11 -5.64
C LEU A 52 -13.77 10.89 -7.01
N ASN A 53 -13.09 11.90 -7.53
CA ASN A 53 -12.43 11.85 -8.82
C ASN A 53 -10.94 11.64 -8.63
N LEU A 54 -10.40 10.61 -9.25
CA LEU A 54 -8.99 10.29 -9.26
C LEU A 54 -8.41 10.61 -10.64
N THR A 55 -7.34 11.38 -10.64
CA THR A 55 -6.49 11.56 -11.83
C THR A 55 -5.07 11.12 -11.47
N LEU A 56 -4.56 10.12 -12.18
CA LEU A 56 -3.16 9.69 -12.06
C LEU A 56 -2.43 10.00 -13.37
N LEU A 57 -1.35 10.73 -13.25
CA LEU A 57 -0.41 11.04 -14.33
C LEU A 57 0.92 10.35 -14.04
N LEU A 58 1.48 9.69 -15.04
CA LEU A 58 2.80 9.07 -14.99
C LEU A 58 3.65 9.61 -16.13
N TRP A 59 4.89 9.95 -15.83
CA TRP A 59 5.87 10.44 -16.80
C TRP A 59 6.93 9.36 -17.12
N PRO A 60 7.63 9.46 -18.24
CA PRO A 60 8.78 8.62 -18.52
C PRO A 60 9.90 8.86 -17.50
N GLU A 61 10.81 7.91 -17.37
CA GLU A 61 11.88 7.93 -16.35
C GLU A 61 12.80 9.15 -16.50
N GLU A 62 13.03 9.59 -17.73
CA GLU A 62 13.88 10.73 -18.06
C GLU A 62 13.32 12.07 -17.54
N ALA A 63 12.03 12.13 -17.25
CA ALA A 63 11.40 13.30 -16.66
C ALA A 63 11.55 13.36 -15.13
N ALA A 64 12.24 12.39 -14.52
CA ALA A 64 12.42 12.36 -13.07
C ALA A 64 13.27 13.54 -12.61
N SER A 65 12.68 14.38 -11.74
CA SER A 65 13.44 15.40 -11.00
C SER A 65 14.14 14.79 -9.80
N SER A 66 15.10 15.48 -9.23
CA SER A 66 15.78 15.10 -7.98
C SER A 66 14.86 15.22 -6.75
N SER A 67 13.72 15.89 -6.88
CA SER A 67 12.77 16.14 -5.79
C SER A 67 11.37 15.67 -6.18
N PRO A 68 10.68 14.90 -5.32
CA PRO A 68 9.29 14.50 -5.55
C PRO A 68 8.31 15.67 -5.51
N HIS A 69 8.70 16.80 -4.91
CA HIS A 69 7.82 17.97 -4.75
C HIS A 69 7.70 18.81 -6.03
N GLN A 70 8.62 18.66 -6.96
CA GLN A 70 8.56 19.35 -8.24
C GLN A 70 7.74 18.52 -9.25
N PRO A 71 6.77 19.12 -9.95
CA PRO A 71 6.09 18.43 -11.02
C PRO A 71 7.12 18.06 -12.11
N PRO A 72 7.02 16.87 -12.69
CA PRO A 72 7.87 16.49 -13.81
C PRO A 72 7.69 17.44 -15.00
N ALA A 73 8.74 17.62 -15.77
CA ALA A 73 8.67 18.41 -16.99
C ALA A 73 8.05 17.61 -18.15
N GLY A 74 7.37 18.33 -19.06
CA GLY A 74 6.80 17.73 -20.27
C GLY A 74 5.45 17.04 -20.06
N GLU A 75 5.00 16.35 -21.10
CA GLU A 75 3.70 15.66 -21.10
C GLU A 75 3.80 14.28 -20.42
N PRO A 76 2.75 13.87 -19.67
CA PRO A 76 2.72 12.52 -19.09
C PRO A 76 2.60 11.44 -20.17
N GLU A 77 3.35 10.36 -19.99
CA GLU A 77 3.27 9.16 -20.83
C GLU A 77 1.92 8.44 -20.66
N LYS A 78 1.35 8.51 -19.45
CA LYS A 78 0.09 7.84 -19.12
C LYS A 78 -0.79 8.72 -18.26
N ARG A 79 -2.08 8.75 -18.62
CA ARG A 79 -3.14 9.40 -17.84
C ARG A 79 -4.25 8.41 -17.54
N ILE A 80 -4.59 8.28 -16.26
CA ILE A 80 -5.72 7.46 -15.78
C ILE A 80 -6.69 8.40 -15.07
N VAL A 81 -7.96 8.33 -15.44
CA VAL A 81 -9.05 9.08 -14.79
C VAL A 81 -10.10 8.09 -14.35
N GLN A 82 -10.49 8.16 -13.09
CA GLN A 82 -11.53 7.32 -12.50
C GLN A 82 -12.44 8.16 -11.62
N SER A 83 -13.68 7.74 -11.48
CA SER A 83 -14.66 8.40 -10.63
C SER A 83 -15.32 7.33 -9.76
N PHE A 84 -15.29 7.53 -8.45
CA PHE A 84 -15.79 6.57 -7.48
C PHE A 84 -17.02 7.15 -6.78
N THR A 85 -18.12 6.45 -6.84
CA THR A 85 -19.35 6.75 -6.07
C THR A 85 -19.49 5.86 -4.85
N ARG A 86 -18.70 4.79 -4.79
CA ARG A 86 -18.62 3.80 -3.69
C ARG A 86 -17.26 3.12 -3.73
N LEU A 87 -16.91 2.45 -2.65
CA LEU A 87 -15.75 1.56 -2.62
C LEU A 87 -16.01 0.30 -3.44
N ASP A 88 -14.98 -0.16 -4.13
CA ASP A 88 -15.00 -1.44 -4.81
C ASP A 88 -14.99 -2.58 -3.76
N PRO A 89 -15.65 -3.73 -4.04
CA PRO A 89 -15.70 -4.85 -3.10
C PRO A 89 -14.33 -5.42 -2.71
N ASP A 90 -13.32 -5.23 -3.55
CA ASP A 90 -11.94 -5.71 -3.34
C ASP A 90 -11.09 -4.76 -2.49
N MET A 91 -11.67 -3.61 -2.05
CA MET A 91 -11.00 -2.56 -1.28
C MET A 91 -11.57 -2.46 0.14
N GLY A 92 -10.67 -2.44 1.13
CA GLY A 92 -10.97 -2.08 2.51
C GLY A 92 -10.17 -0.85 2.92
N VAL A 93 -10.81 0.10 3.59
CA VAL A 93 -10.18 1.35 4.05
C VAL A 93 -10.30 1.46 5.57
N PHE A 94 -9.21 1.80 6.23
CA PHE A 94 -9.09 1.79 7.69
C PHE A 94 -9.11 3.20 8.29
N GLY A 95 -9.31 3.28 9.60
CA GLY A 95 -9.43 4.55 10.34
C GLY A 95 -8.26 5.52 10.19
N THR A 96 -7.07 5.04 9.86
CA THR A 96 -5.90 5.88 9.57
C THR A 96 -5.95 6.53 8.17
N GLY A 97 -6.83 6.09 7.28
CA GLY A 97 -6.84 6.39 5.85
C GLY A 97 -6.02 5.38 5.04
N SER A 98 -5.30 4.48 5.71
CA SER A 98 -4.62 3.37 5.06
C SER A 98 -5.64 2.40 4.47
N PHE A 99 -5.24 1.65 3.43
CA PHE A 99 -6.16 0.77 2.72
C PHE A 99 -5.46 -0.49 2.22
N SER A 100 -6.26 -1.48 1.90
CA SER A 100 -5.83 -2.63 1.13
C SER A 100 -6.81 -2.91 0.01
N ARG A 101 -6.29 -3.20 -1.17
CA ARG A 101 -7.03 -3.60 -2.35
C ARG A 101 -6.39 -4.85 -2.95
N GLY A 102 -7.18 -5.69 -3.62
CA GLY A 102 -6.58 -6.84 -4.31
C GLY A 102 -7.55 -7.96 -4.58
N THR A 103 -7.05 -8.99 -5.23
CA THR A 103 -7.81 -10.14 -5.67
C THR A 103 -8.64 -10.73 -4.53
N LEU A 104 -9.95 -10.92 -4.75
CA LEU A 104 -10.87 -11.56 -3.80
C LEU A 104 -10.82 -13.08 -3.87
N HIS A 105 -10.58 -13.61 -5.06
CA HIS A 105 -10.49 -15.04 -5.27
C HIS A 105 -9.41 -15.34 -6.30
N ARG A 106 -8.41 -16.13 -5.90
CA ARG A 106 -7.38 -16.58 -6.82
C ARG A 106 -7.98 -17.44 -7.93
N SER A 107 -7.57 -17.20 -9.14
CA SER A 107 -7.97 -17.94 -10.32
C SER A 107 -6.73 -18.27 -11.16
N THR A 108 -6.71 -19.43 -11.80
CA THR A 108 -5.66 -19.81 -12.76
C THR A 108 -5.67 -18.96 -14.04
N TRP A 109 -6.77 -18.20 -14.24
CA TRP A 109 -6.99 -17.39 -15.44
C TRP A 109 -6.69 -15.89 -15.21
N ALA A 110 -6.52 -15.48 -13.97
CA ALA A 110 -6.29 -14.09 -13.62
C ALA A 110 -5.04 -13.94 -12.75
N ARG A 111 -4.28 -12.89 -12.97
CA ARG A 111 -3.15 -12.54 -12.11
C ARG A 111 -3.67 -12.21 -10.72
N LEU A 112 -3.02 -12.77 -9.72
CA LEU A 112 -3.25 -12.34 -8.35
C LEU A 112 -2.48 -11.04 -8.10
N TYR A 113 -3.13 -10.10 -7.43
CA TYR A 113 -2.46 -8.90 -6.94
C TYR A 113 -2.93 -8.54 -5.54
N ALA A 114 -2.06 -7.87 -4.80
CA ALA A 114 -2.39 -7.24 -3.54
C ALA A 114 -1.75 -5.84 -3.51
N GLU A 115 -2.54 -4.84 -3.17
CA GLU A 115 -2.10 -3.47 -2.95
C GLU A 115 -2.33 -3.11 -1.49
N PHE A 116 -1.33 -2.49 -0.90
CA PHE A 116 -1.36 -1.92 0.45
C PHE A 116 -1.01 -0.44 0.34
N GLY A 117 -1.84 0.40 0.92
CA GLY A 117 -1.62 1.83 0.98
C GLY A 117 -1.61 2.30 2.42
N PHE A 118 -0.55 2.96 2.82
CA PHE A 118 -0.38 3.54 4.15
C PHE A 118 -0.39 5.06 4.04
N LEU A 119 -1.02 5.71 5.01
CA LEU A 119 -1.13 7.15 5.08
C LEU A 119 -0.73 7.65 6.46
N HIS A 120 0.25 8.55 6.51
CA HIS A 120 0.62 9.24 7.74
C HIS A 120 1.06 10.67 7.45
N HIS A 121 0.28 11.64 7.97
CA HIS A 121 0.49 13.05 7.70
C HIS A 121 0.52 13.36 6.19
N GLN A 122 1.65 13.85 5.71
CA GLN A 122 1.88 14.31 4.35
C GLN A 122 2.63 13.29 3.49
N ARG A 123 2.68 12.03 3.95
CA ARG A 123 3.36 10.94 3.26
C ARG A 123 2.40 9.80 3.02
N ARG A 124 2.53 9.18 1.87
CA ARG A 124 1.81 7.99 1.48
C ARG A 124 2.78 6.96 0.91
N HIS A 125 2.76 5.77 1.49
CA HIS A 125 3.58 4.64 1.07
C HIS A 125 2.64 3.56 0.54
N ARG A 126 2.83 3.14 -0.70
CA ARG A 126 2.00 2.12 -1.31
C ARG A 126 2.89 1.01 -1.87
N LEU A 127 2.41 -0.21 -1.72
CA LEU A 127 3.08 -1.42 -2.21
C LEU A 127 2.08 -2.23 -3.01
N VAL A 128 2.44 -2.57 -4.25
CA VAL A 128 1.65 -3.48 -5.09
C VAL A 128 2.49 -4.71 -5.40
N LEU A 129 1.96 -5.87 -5.06
CA LEU A 129 2.57 -7.17 -5.33
C LEU A 129 1.74 -7.87 -6.40
N LEU A 130 2.40 -8.37 -7.45
CA LEU A 130 1.75 -9.03 -8.58
C LEU A 130 2.37 -10.43 -8.79
N TRP A 131 1.49 -11.42 -8.85
CA TRP A 131 1.86 -12.78 -9.22
C TRP A 131 1.41 -13.07 -10.65
N ASP A 132 2.20 -13.85 -11.36
CA ASP A 132 1.85 -14.35 -12.69
C ASP A 132 0.76 -15.43 -12.63
N GLY A 133 0.36 -15.95 -13.82
CA GLY A 133 -0.63 -17.01 -13.92
C GLY A 133 -0.18 -18.35 -13.31
N ALA A 134 1.13 -18.56 -13.16
CA ALA A 134 1.70 -19.73 -12.48
C ALA A 134 1.75 -19.56 -10.95
N GLY A 135 1.43 -18.38 -10.43
CA GLY A 135 1.45 -18.07 -9.01
C GLY A 135 2.84 -17.67 -8.50
N GLN A 136 3.77 -17.32 -9.37
CA GLN A 136 5.08 -16.80 -8.99
C GLN A 136 5.01 -15.28 -8.83
N LEU A 137 5.60 -14.74 -7.76
CA LEU A 137 5.74 -13.28 -7.58
C LEU A 137 6.59 -12.73 -8.72
N ASP A 138 5.96 -11.95 -9.60
CA ASP A 138 6.53 -11.48 -10.85
C ASP A 138 7.04 -10.04 -10.76
N ARG A 139 6.26 -9.18 -10.09
CA ARG A 139 6.56 -7.75 -10.00
C ARG A 139 6.15 -7.16 -8.66
N ILE A 140 6.96 -6.24 -8.21
CA ILE A 140 6.72 -5.41 -7.04
C ILE A 140 6.68 -3.95 -7.51
N VAL A 141 5.66 -3.18 -7.13
CA VAL A 141 5.63 -1.74 -7.39
C VAL A 141 5.62 -1.01 -6.06
N LEU A 142 6.69 -0.30 -5.78
CA LEU A 142 6.83 0.56 -4.62
C LEU A 142 6.49 1.99 -5.02
N ILE A 143 5.47 2.58 -4.37
CA ILE A 143 4.99 3.91 -4.67
C ILE A 143 5.15 4.77 -3.43
N ARG A 144 5.92 5.85 -3.56
CA ARG A 144 6.19 6.79 -2.47
C ARG A 144 5.73 8.15 -2.89
N GLU A 145 4.77 8.69 -2.16
CA GLU A 145 4.07 9.91 -2.52
C GLU A 145 4.06 10.89 -1.36
N PHE A 146 4.16 12.16 -1.69
CA PHE A 146 4.21 13.28 -0.76
C PHE A 146 3.13 14.28 -1.13
N LEU A 147 2.44 14.82 -0.13
CA LEU A 147 1.40 15.82 -0.34
C LEU A 147 2.02 17.07 -0.99
N ALA A 148 1.41 17.58 -2.04
CA ALA A 148 1.87 18.77 -2.72
C ALA A 148 1.92 19.98 -1.78
N GLY A 149 2.99 20.76 -1.87
CA GLY A 149 3.22 21.90 -0.98
C GLY A 149 3.76 21.53 0.41
N SER A 150 4.00 20.24 0.69
CA SER A 150 4.64 19.80 1.92
C SER A 150 6.16 19.82 1.83
N SER A 151 6.82 19.71 2.98
CA SER A 151 8.27 19.49 3.10
C SER A 151 8.60 18.05 3.50
N ALA A 152 7.64 17.14 3.39
CA ALA A 152 7.82 15.75 3.78
C ALA A 152 8.89 15.07 2.91
N LEU A 153 9.74 14.27 3.51
CA LEU A 153 10.83 13.56 2.86
C LEU A 153 10.67 12.06 3.01
N GLU A 154 11.31 11.33 2.12
CA GLU A 154 11.46 9.89 2.21
C GLU A 154 12.23 9.50 3.48
N CYS A 155 11.79 8.45 4.17
CA CYS A 155 12.54 7.88 5.27
C CYS A 155 13.68 6.99 4.74
N PRO A 156 14.70 6.74 5.55
CA PRO A 156 15.68 5.70 5.26
C PRO A 156 15.00 4.34 5.01
N PRO A 157 15.68 3.41 4.34
CA PRO A 157 15.24 2.03 4.29
C PRO A 157 14.96 1.47 5.69
N LEU A 158 13.97 0.60 5.79
CA LEU A 158 13.66 -0.08 7.04
C LEU A 158 14.73 -1.15 7.32
N GLU A 159 15.25 -1.11 8.53
CA GLU A 159 16.21 -2.13 9.02
C GLU A 159 15.49 -3.03 10.05
N PRO A 160 15.81 -4.34 10.09
CA PRO A 160 15.14 -5.29 10.98
C PRO A 160 15.16 -4.89 12.46
N ASP A 161 16.28 -4.37 12.96
CA ASP A 161 16.46 -3.96 14.35
C ASP A 161 15.51 -2.84 14.78
N GLN A 162 15.03 -2.03 13.84
CA GLN A 162 14.04 -0.99 14.10
C GLN A 162 12.67 -1.56 14.46
N LEU A 163 12.36 -2.82 14.11
CA LEU A 163 11.11 -3.48 14.45
C LEU A 163 11.18 -4.28 15.75
N ILE A 164 12.36 -4.74 16.15
CA ILE A 164 12.54 -5.61 17.33
C ILE A 164 12.02 -4.95 18.59
N GLY A 165 11.30 -5.74 19.40
CA GLY A 165 10.74 -5.33 20.69
C GLY A 165 9.23 -5.25 20.70
N ASP A 166 8.72 -4.65 21.77
CA ASP A 166 7.28 -4.57 22.07
C ASP A 166 6.61 -3.39 21.37
N TRP A 167 5.49 -3.68 20.74
CA TRP A 167 4.58 -2.71 20.14
C TRP A 167 3.19 -2.85 20.73
N ARG A 168 2.51 -1.74 21.02
CA ARG A 168 1.14 -1.70 21.53
C ARG A 168 0.14 -1.54 20.38
N CYS A 169 -0.92 -2.32 20.39
CA CYS A 169 -2.02 -2.19 19.43
C CYS A 169 -2.99 -1.08 19.86
N ASP A 170 -3.23 -0.10 18.97
CA ASP A 170 -4.08 1.06 19.32
C ASP A 170 -5.57 0.85 19.00
N PHE A 171 -5.93 0.12 17.90
CA PHE A 171 -7.33 0.09 17.44
C PHE A 171 -7.98 -1.30 17.42
N SER A 172 -7.30 -2.33 17.00
CA SER A 172 -7.91 -3.66 16.79
C SER A 172 -8.10 -4.44 18.08
N SER A 173 -7.26 -4.23 19.05
CA SER A 173 -7.29 -4.83 20.38
C SER A 173 -6.53 -3.93 21.34
N PRO A 174 -7.15 -2.86 21.85
CA PRO A 174 -6.48 -1.92 22.74
C PRO A 174 -5.86 -2.62 23.94
N GLY A 175 -4.56 -2.43 24.13
CA GLY A 175 -3.80 -3.05 25.22
C GLY A 175 -3.08 -4.35 24.84
N ASP A 176 -3.39 -4.95 23.70
CA ASP A 176 -2.60 -6.08 23.17
C ASP A 176 -1.21 -5.60 22.75
N LYS A 177 -0.24 -6.48 22.97
CA LYS A 177 1.14 -6.26 22.57
C LYS A 177 1.53 -7.24 21.48
N ILE A 178 2.28 -6.73 20.52
CA ILE A 178 2.99 -7.55 19.53
C ILE A 178 4.47 -7.37 19.79
N CYS A 179 5.19 -8.45 19.97
CA CYS A 179 6.64 -8.45 20.09
C CYS A 179 7.22 -9.04 18.81
N PHE A 180 8.13 -8.31 18.18
CA PHE A 180 8.93 -8.85 17.08
C PHE A 180 10.27 -9.30 17.64
N ALA A 181 10.56 -10.58 17.52
CA ALA A 181 11.90 -11.13 17.74
C ALA A 181 12.68 -11.16 16.41
N ALA A 182 14.00 -11.22 16.49
CA ALA A 182 14.85 -11.23 15.29
C ALA A 182 14.45 -12.35 14.31
N GLY A 183 14.22 -13.56 14.81
CA GLY A 183 13.81 -14.71 13.97
C GLY A 183 12.45 -14.57 13.30
N ASP A 184 11.56 -13.70 13.79
CA ASP A 184 10.27 -13.42 13.15
C ASP A 184 10.45 -12.62 11.85
N LEU A 185 11.59 -11.92 11.74
CA LEU A 185 11.87 -10.99 10.67
C LEU A 185 12.68 -11.60 9.52
N ASP A 186 13.21 -12.81 9.65
CA ASP A 186 14.05 -13.48 8.65
C ASP A 186 13.37 -13.67 7.28
N ARG A 187 12.04 -13.72 7.27
CA ARG A 187 11.25 -13.92 6.06
C ARG A 187 10.71 -12.63 5.46
N TRP A 188 10.89 -11.51 6.14
CA TRP A 188 10.44 -10.20 5.66
C TRP A 188 11.40 -9.64 4.62
N ILE A 189 10.84 -9.00 3.64
CA ILE A 189 11.58 -8.25 2.61
C ILE A 189 11.49 -6.78 2.96
N PHE A 190 12.63 -6.17 3.25
CA PHE A 190 12.75 -4.79 3.66
C PHE A 190 12.92 -3.87 2.45
N LEU A 191 12.26 -2.72 2.49
CA LEU A 191 12.12 -1.79 1.39
C LEU A 191 12.56 -0.38 1.80
N PRO A 192 12.86 0.50 0.82
CA PRO A 192 13.00 1.92 1.05
C PRO A 192 11.78 2.54 1.75
N ASP A 193 11.98 3.72 2.34
CA ASP A 193 10.95 4.54 2.98
C ASP A 193 10.20 3.84 4.12
N GLY A 194 10.90 3.05 4.92
CA GLY A 194 10.33 2.41 6.10
C GLY A 194 9.38 1.25 5.79
N GLY A 195 9.33 0.76 4.55
CA GLY A 195 8.44 -0.32 4.13
C GLY A 195 9.01 -1.71 4.35
N ALA A 196 8.15 -2.72 4.51
CA ALA A 196 8.50 -4.12 4.38
C ALA A 196 7.28 -4.96 4.01
N PHE A 197 7.51 -6.16 3.50
CA PHE A 197 6.44 -7.11 3.23
C PHE A 197 6.86 -8.56 3.50
N LEU A 198 5.85 -9.39 3.75
CA LEU A 198 5.95 -10.83 3.84
C LEU A 198 4.92 -11.45 2.91
N ALA A 199 5.39 -12.18 1.91
CA ALA A 199 4.52 -12.82 0.92
C ALA A 199 5.19 -14.08 0.37
N PRO A 200 4.40 -15.08 -0.08
CA PRO A 200 4.97 -16.25 -0.74
C PRO A 200 5.57 -15.86 -2.11
N ALA A 201 6.82 -16.24 -2.35
CA ALA A 201 7.43 -16.09 -3.67
C ALA A 201 6.73 -16.95 -4.73
N GLN A 202 6.20 -18.12 -4.30
CA GLN A 202 5.39 -19.03 -5.09
C GLN A 202 4.15 -19.40 -4.29
N ILE A 203 2.98 -19.22 -4.87
CA ILE A 203 1.71 -19.61 -4.26
C ILE A 203 1.39 -21.06 -4.65
N ASP A 204 1.28 -21.91 -3.63
CA ASP A 204 0.71 -23.25 -3.80
C ASP A 204 -0.82 -23.12 -3.93
N PRO A 205 -1.43 -23.67 -5.02
CA PRO A 205 -2.86 -23.58 -5.25
C PRO A 205 -3.71 -24.33 -4.21
N HIS A 206 -3.11 -25.21 -3.41
CA HIS A 206 -3.80 -26.10 -2.47
C HIS A 206 -3.49 -25.77 -1.01
N GLN A 207 -2.79 -24.66 -0.75
CA GLN A 207 -2.45 -24.23 0.60
C GLN A 207 -3.00 -22.86 0.91
N PRO A 208 -3.44 -22.60 2.14
CA PRO A 208 -3.76 -21.27 2.58
C PRO A 208 -2.47 -20.41 2.63
N PHE A 209 -2.60 -19.13 2.35
CA PHE A 209 -1.46 -18.22 2.39
C PHE A 209 -1.85 -16.83 2.91
N SER A 210 -0.87 -16.07 3.33
CA SER A 210 -1.04 -14.67 3.72
C SER A 210 -0.07 -13.78 2.95
N ILE A 211 -0.50 -12.54 2.75
CA ILE A 211 0.29 -11.45 2.20
C ILE A 211 0.20 -10.32 3.22
N GLU A 212 1.34 -9.82 3.67
CA GLU A 212 1.41 -8.80 4.70
C GLU A 212 2.33 -7.66 4.28
N ALA A 213 2.02 -6.46 4.69
CA ALA A 213 2.86 -5.29 4.51
C ALA A 213 2.97 -4.50 5.82
N LEU A 214 4.13 -3.89 6.02
CA LEU A 214 4.44 -2.99 7.13
C LEU A 214 4.88 -1.64 6.59
N TRP A 215 4.62 -0.61 7.36
CA TRP A 215 5.23 0.70 7.17
C TRP A 215 5.57 1.35 8.50
N LEU A 216 6.87 1.52 8.76
CA LEU A 216 7.41 2.28 9.88
C LEU A 216 7.46 3.75 9.48
N SER A 217 6.38 4.49 9.72
CA SER A 217 6.27 5.88 9.32
C SER A 217 7.03 6.85 10.23
N SER A 218 7.35 6.41 11.45
CA SER A 218 8.26 7.08 12.41
C SER A 218 8.83 6.05 13.37
N ALA A 219 9.84 6.41 14.16
CA ALA A 219 10.47 5.50 15.12
C ALA A 219 9.48 4.88 16.14
N ALA A 220 8.33 5.51 16.37
CA ALA A 220 7.32 5.06 17.33
C ALA A 220 5.97 4.68 16.69
N ARG A 221 5.88 4.62 15.35
CA ARG A 221 4.62 4.33 14.66
C ARG A 221 4.81 3.37 13.51
N LEU A 222 4.21 2.20 13.64
CA LEU A 222 4.20 1.12 12.67
C LEU A 222 2.76 0.79 12.29
N GLU A 223 2.47 0.71 11.00
CA GLU A 223 1.23 0.14 10.50
C GLU A 223 1.48 -1.21 9.85
N ARG A 224 0.58 -2.17 10.09
CA ARG A 224 0.60 -3.49 9.47
C ARG A 224 -0.74 -3.79 8.85
N ILE A 225 -0.74 -4.25 7.61
CA ILE A 225 -1.93 -4.74 6.91
C ILE A 225 -1.66 -6.16 6.45
N SER A 226 -2.62 -7.07 6.65
CA SER A 226 -2.54 -8.45 6.20
C SER A 226 -3.78 -8.85 5.42
N ARG A 227 -3.59 -9.64 4.37
CA ARG A 227 -4.62 -10.34 3.59
C ARG A 227 -4.40 -11.84 3.72
N ARG A 228 -5.44 -12.57 4.13
CA ARG A 228 -5.38 -14.03 4.29
C ARG A 228 -6.28 -14.71 3.28
N TYR A 229 -5.78 -15.78 2.70
CA TYR A 229 -6.48 -16.57 1.69
C TYR A 229 -6.59 -18.02 2.16
N SER A 230 -7.75 -18.63 1.87
CA SER A 230 -7.97 -20.04 2.13
C SER A 230 -7.19 -20.93 1.15
N GLU A 231 -7.18 -22.23 1.40
CA GLU A 231 -6.67 -23.26 0.50
C GLU A 231 -7.39 -23.29 -0.86
N HIS A 232 -8.60 -22.71 -0.95
CA HIS A 232 -9.34 -22.56 -2.21
C HIS A 232 -9.07 -21.23 -2.90
N GLY A 233 -8.14 -20.42 -2.37
CA GLY A 233 -7.76 -19.14 -2.93
C GLY A 233 -8.74 -17.98 -2.69
N ALA A 234 -9.76 -18.18 -1.86
CA ALA A 234 -10.68 -17.11 -1.47
C ALA A 234 -10.07 -16.22 -0.38
N LEU A 235 -10.22 -14.91 -0.51
CA LEU A 235 -9.86 -13.95 0.55
C LEU A 235 -10.78 -14.20 1.76
N THR A 236 -10.19 -14.53 2.90
CA THR A 236 -10.92 -14.83 4.15
C THR A 236 -10.93 -13.66 5.11
N SER A 237 -9.87 -12.88 5.15
CA SER A 237 -9.81 -11.67 6.00
C SER A 237 -8.81 -10.65 5.48
N VAL A 238 -9.10 -9.39 5.81
CA VAL A 238 -8.16 -8.27 5.72
C VAL A 238 -8.11 -7.64 7.10
N ASN A 239 -6.91 -7.53 7.68
CA ASN A 239 -6.70 -6.97 9.01
C ASN A 239 -5.74 -5.79 8.92
N HIS A 240 -6.01 -4.77 9.72
CA HIS A 240 -5.15 -3.60 9.89
C HIS A 240 -4.82 -3.42 11.37
N GLN A 241 -3.56 -3.12 11.65
CA GLN A 241 -3.07 -2.84 12.98
C GLN A 241 -2.26 -1.55 12.94
N LEU A 242 -2.59 -0.63 13.84
CA LEU A 242 -1.74 0.50 14.18
C LEU A 242 -1.00 0.15 15.46
N LEU A 243 0.31 0.19 15.41
CA LEU A 243 1.21 -0.20 16.46
C LEU A 243 2.05 1.00 16.88
N THR A 244 2.18 1.21 18.18
CA THR A 244 2.94 2.32 18.78
C THR A 244 3.88 1.82 19.87
N ARG A 245 4.92 2.58 20.15
CA ARG A 245 5.86 2.35 21.26
C ARG A 245 6.43 3.66 21.82
#